data_d6d3cee93435ebfc36c2682f9894306f
#
_entry.id   d6d3cee93435ebfc36c2682f9894306f
#
_cell.length_a   1.000
_cell.length_b   1.000
_cell.length_c   1.000
_cell.angle_alpha   90.00
_cell.angle_beta   90.00
_cell.angle_gamma   90.00
#
_symmetry.space_group_name_H-M   'P 1'
#
loop_
_entity.id
_entity.type
_entity.pdbx_description
1 polymer ?
#
loop_
_entity_poly.entity_id
_entity_poly.type
_entity_poly.pdbx_seq_one_letter_code
_entity_poly.pdbx_strand_id
1 'polypeptide(L)'
;MSLDMMAEKTGVSKSMLGQIERGESNPTVSTISKIVEGLRIPFEALLYMKGDDVSVMRDDEFPVCREREREYQFKQIISFEQTGKFELLSVRLEAGTQCQNPPHHEGTVEYVTVTQGQLWLNVGGQDYTVKEHQAVRFHTEQNYSYGNWGKTPLFLQVVISHEQVNVY
;
A
#
# COMPACT_ATOMS: atom_id res chain seq x y z
N MET A 1 3.49 25.73 -16.17
CA MET A 1 3.19 27.00 -15.44
C MET A 1 4.52 27.62 -15.03
N SER A 2 4.68 28.97 -15.15
CA SER A 2 5.93 29.62 -14.73
C SER A 2 5.96 29.83 -13.20
N LEU A 3 7.19 29.98 -12.63
CA LEU A 3 7.35 30.28 -11.21
C LEU A 3 6.69 31.59 -10.79
N ASP A 4 6.61 32.58 -11.71
CA ASP A 4 5.92 33.84 -11.44
C ASP A 4 4.42 33.66 -11.28
N MET A 5 3.79 32.90 -12.19
CA MET A 5 2.37 32.52 -12.09
C MET A 5 2.07 31.66 -10.85
N MET A 6 2.99 30.81 -10.48
CA MET A 6 2.86 29.97 -9.29
C MET A 6 2.92 30.82 -8.02
N ALA A 7 3.86 31.77 -7.95
CA ALA A 7 3.99 32.69 -6.83
C ALA A 7 2.73 33.56 -6.67
N GLU A 8 2.16 34.07 -7.76
CA GLU A 8 0.93 34.84 -7.76
C GLU A 8 -0.27 34.03 -7.24
N LYS A 9 -0.42 32.78 -7.68
CA LYS A 9 -1.54 31.94 -7.27
C LYS A 9 -1.45 31.43 -5.83
N THR A 10 -0.23 31.15 -5.37
CA THR A 10 0.00 30.48 -4.08
C THR A 10 0.35 31.42 -2.94
N GLY A 11 0.75 32.64 -3.26
CA GLY A 11 1.29 33.60 -2.27
C GLY A 11 2.65 33.15 -1.69
N VAL A 12 3.31 32.18 -2.30
CA VAL A 12 4.67 31.77 -1.94
C VAL A 12 5.67 32.47 -2.85
N SER A 13 6.77 33.01 -2.31
CA SER A 13 7.72 33.76 -3.11
C SER A 13 8.35 32.90 -4.22
N LYS A 14 8.61 33.51 -5.38
CA LYS A 14 9.31 32.89 -6.51
C LYS A 14 10.62 32.24 -6.10
N SER A 15 11.38 32.91 -5.22
CA SER A 15 12.66 32.39 -4.71
C SER A 15 12.47 31.08 -3.93
N MET A 16 11.48 31.04 -3.03
CA MET A 16 11.14 29.85 -2.24
C MET A 16 10.68 28.70 -3.16
N LEU A 17 9.80 28.98 -4.11
CA LEU A 17 9.35 27.96 -5.08
C LEU A 17 10.52 27.40 -5.89
N GLY A 18 11.45 28.26 -6.34
CA GLY A 18 12.63 27.83 -7.06
C GLY A 18 13.60 26.98 -6.21
N GLN A 19 13.74 27.29 -4.92
CA GLN A 19 14.55 26.45 -3.99
C GLN A 19 13.90 25.08 -3.77
N ILE A 20 12.57 25.02 -3.65
CA ILE A 20 11.82 23.75 -3.51
C ILE A 20 12.00 22.90 -4.78
N GLU A 21 11.83 23.47 -5.98
CA GLU A 21 11.99 22.74 -7.24
C GLU A 21 13.40 22.14 -7.42
N ARG A 22 14.44 22.85 -6.95
CA ARG A 22 15.82 22.36 -7.01
C ARG A 22 16.20 21.44 -5.84
N GLY A 23 15.27 21.18 -4.91
CA GLY A 23 15.56 20.37 -3.70
C GLY A 23 16.49 21.04 -2.70
N GLU A 24 16.69 22.37 -2.80
CA GLU A 24 17.55 23.16 -1.93
C GLU A 24 16.89 23.56 -0.61
N SER A 25 15.56 23.41 -0.52
CA SER A 25 14.78 23.74 0.66
C SER A 25 13.62 22.77 0.84
N ASN A 26 13.41 22.34 2.09
CA ASN A 26 12.23 21.57 2.48
C ASN A 26 11.11 22.52 2.89
N PRO A 27 9.98 22.53 2.18
CA PRO A 27 8.85 23.40 2.53
C PRO A 27 8.23 22.99 3.88
N THR A 28 7.80 23.97 4.65
CA THR A 28 6.98 23.70 5.84
C THR A 28 5.58 23.27 5.44
N VAL A 29 4.83 22.62 6.35
CA VAL A 29 3.42 22.25 6.12
C VAL A 29 2.59 23.47 5.70
N SER A 30 2.81 24.63 6.33
CA SER A 30 2.14 25.89 5.97
C SER A 30 2.46 26.33 4.53
N THR A 31 3.70 26.15 4.07
CA THR A 31 4.09 26.45 2.68
C THR A 31 3.40 25.51 1.71
N ILE A 32 3.35 24.22 2.05
CA ILE A 32 2.67 23.19 1.25
C ILE A 32 1.16 23.52 1.15
N SER A 33 0.51 23.85 2.27
CA SER A 33 -0.92 24.24 2.28
C SER A 33 -1.21 25.41 1.33
N LYS A 34 -0.39 26.47 1.34
CA LYS A 34 -0.53 27.60 0.42
C LYS A 34 -0.40 27.17 -1.05
N ILE A 35 0.54 26.26 -1.35
CA ILE A 35 0.73 25.74 -2.72
C ILE A 35 -0.51 24.97 -3.16
N VAL A 36 -1.02 24.05 -2.34
CA VAL A 36 -2.20 23.23 -2.62
C VAL A 36 -3.44 24.10 -2.84
N GLU A 37 -3.70 25.04 -1.94
CA GLU A 37 -4.84 25.97 -2.02
C GLU A 37 -4.75 26.86 -3.27
N GLY A 38 -3.58 27.45 -3.51
CA GLY A 38 -3.39 28.34 -4.65
C GLY A 38 -3.46 27.64 -6.00
N LEU A 39 -3.06 26.37 -6.07
CA LEU A 39 -3.17 25.55 -7.27
C LEU A 39 -4.50 24.83 -7.39
N ARG A 40 -5.33 24.83 -6.34
CA ARG A 40 -6.60 24.07 -6.24
C ARG A 40 -6.43 22.59 -6.54
N ILE A 41 -5.38 22.00 -6.02
CA ILE A 41 -5.11 20.56 -6.13
C ILE A 41 -5.29 19.89 -4.76
N PRO A 42 -5.68 18.63 -4.69
CA PRO A 42 -5.72 17.91 -3.41
C PRO A 42 -4.30 17.76 -2.86
N PHE A 43 -4.17 17.74 -1.53
CA PHE A 43 -2.86 17.63 -0.85
C PHE A 43 -2.10 16.38 -1.30
N GLU A 44 -2.82 15.29 -1.51
CA GLU A 44 -2.32 14.01 -1.99
C GLU A 44 -1.61 14.13 -3.34
N ALA A 45 -2.04 15.05 -4.21
CA ALA A 45 -1.42 15.24 -5.53
C ALA A 45 0.05 15.73 -5.47
N LEU A 46 0.48 16.30 -4.33
CA LEU A 46 1.88 16.66 -4.10
C LEU A 46 2.73 15.48 -3.61
N LEU A 47 2.11 14.49 -3.00
CA LEU A 47 2.78 13.29 -2.51
C LEU A 47 3.02 12.28 -3.63
N TYR A 48 2.20 12.33 -4.68
CA TYR A 48 2.39 11.47 -5.86
C TYR A 48 3.40 12.11 -6.80
N MET A 49 4.64 11.65 -6.74
CA MET A 49 5.58 11.87 -7.83
C MET A 49 4.98 11.23 -9.09
N LYS A 50 4.86 12.02 -10.15
CA LYS A 50 4.52 11.49 -11.47
C LYS A 50 5.69 10.58 -11.87
N GLY A 51 5.56 9.28 -11.54
CA GLY A 51 6.47 8.26 -12.05
C GLY A 51 6.31 8.15 -13.57
N ASP A 52 7.23 7.43 -14.20
CA ASP A 52 7.10 7.07 -15.61
C ASP A 52 5.72 6.45 -15.86
N ASP A 53 5.09 6.79 -16.99
CA ASP A 53 3.76 6.29 -17.36
C ASP A 53 3.70 4.75 -17.40
N VAL A 54 4.86 4.10 -17.52
CA VAL A 54 5.03 2.64 -17.47
C VAL A 54 6.29 2.30 -16.68
N SER A 55 6.16 1.48 -15.66
CA SER A 55 7.29 0.90 -14.93
C SER A 55 7.16 -0.63 -14.88
N VAL A 56 8.26 -1.32 -15.18
CA VAL A 56 8.35 -2.78 -15.02
C VAL A 56 9.15 -3.06 -13.77
N MET A 57 8.51 -3.69 -12.78
CA MET A 57 9.12 -4.04 -11.52
C MET A 57 9.62 -5.50 -11.55
N ARG A 58 10.82 -5.74 -11.05
CA ARG A 58 11.41 -7.08 -11.00
C ARG A 58 11.30 -7.67 -9.60
N ASP A 59 11.14 -8.97 -9.50
CA ASP A 59 10.98 -9.68 -8.23
C ASP A 59 12.20 -9.54 -7.29
N ASP A 60 13.40 -9.35 -7.82
CA ASP A 60 14.64 -9.16 -7.07
C ASP A 60 14.83 -7.74 -6.52
N GLU A 61 14.04 -6.78 -6.98
CA GLU A 61 14.07 -5.40 -6.51
C GLU A 61 13.31 -5.21 -5.18
N PHE A 62 12.46 -6.18 -4.79
CA PHE A 62 11.64 -6.07 -3.59
C PHE A 62 12.32 -6.69 -2.38
N PRO A 63 12.40 -5.96 -1.26
CA PRO A 63 12.91 -6.52 -0.02
C PRO A 63 11.98 -7.66 0.44
N VAL A 64 12.58 -8.78 0.81
CA VAL A 64 11.85 -9.89 1.42
C VAL A 64 11.73 -9.61 2.90
N CYS A 65 10.53 -9.38 3.37
CA CYS A 65 10.21 -9.38 4.78
C CYS A 65 9.94 -10.83 5.22
N ARG A 66 10.58 -11.25 6.32
CA ARG A 66 10.47 -12.62 6.84
C ARG A 66 9.96 -12.55 8.26
N GLU A 67 8.91 -13.29 8.52
CA GLU A 67 8.46 -13.56 9.88
C GLU A 67 8.65 -15.04 10.19
N ARG A 68 8.96 -15.38 11.45
CA ARG A 68 9.16 -16.75 11.95
C ARG A 68 10.09 -17.61 11.07
N GLU A 69 11.38 -17.30 11.09
CA GLU A 69 12.46 -18.18 10.59
C GLU A 69 12.27 -18.79 9.18
N ARG A 70 11.66 -18.05 8.24
CA ARG A 70 11.41 -18.41 6.83
C ARG A 70 10.07 -19.10 6.52
N GLU A 71 9.23 -19.37 7.48
CA GLU A 71 7.95 -20.04 7.25
C GLU A 71 6.92 -19.13 6.59
N TYR A 72 6.96 -17.83 6.91
CA TYR A 72 6.14 -16.79 6.31
C TYR A 72 7.03 -15.70 5.71
N GLN A 73 6.86 -15.45 4.43
CA GLN A 73 7.60 -14.42 3.70
C GLN A 73 6.62 -13.57 2.91
N PHE A 74 6.84 -12.26 2.92
CA PHE A 74 6.12 -11.37 2.02
C PHE A 74 7.08 -10.38 1.37
N LYS A 75 6.71 -9.94 0.17
CA LYS A 75 7.36 -8.86 -0.59
C LYS A 75 6.33 -7.78 -0.82
N GLN A 76 6.64 -6.56 -0.44
CA GLN A 76 5.82 -5.40 -0.76
C GLN A 76 6.16 -4.94 -2.18
N ILE A 77 5.26 -5.20 -3.13
CA ILE A 77 5.45 -4.85 -4.55
C ILE A 77 5.08 -3.38 -4.77
N ILE A 78 3.98 -2.94 -4.15
CA ILE A 78 3.51 -1.56 -4.17
C ILE A 78 3.20 -1.16 -2.74
N SER A 79 3.78 -0.05 -2.28
CA SER A 79 3.53 0.46 -0.94
C SER A 79 2.36 1.47 -0.91
N PHE A 80 1.79 1.67 0.28
CA PHE A 80 0.77 2.68 0.48
C PHE A 80 1.27 4.09 0.14
N GLU A 81 2.53 4.40 0.45
CA GLU A 81 3.15 5.69 0.16
C GLU A 81 3.18 6.00 -1.35
N GLN A 82 3.28 4.96 -2.19
CA GLN A 82 3.28 5.12 -3.64
C GLN A 82 1.89 5.39 -4.21
N THR A 83 0.84 4.85 -3.60
CA THR A 83 -0.53 4.93 -4.13
C THR A 83 -1.44 5.86 -3.34
N GLY A 84 -1.23 5.97 -2.01
CA GLY A 84 -2.12 6.61 -1.06
C GLY A 84 -3.50 5.94 -0.93
N LYS A 85 -3.67 4.72 -1.48
CA LYS A 85 -4.96 4.03 -1.55
C LYS A 85 -4.88 2.56 -1.18
N PHE A 86 -3.84 1.87 -1.63
CA PHE A 86 -3.70 0.43 -1.44
C PHE A 86 -2.23 0.02 -1.41
N GLU A 87 -2.00 -1.17 -0.92
CA GLU A 87 -0.72 -1.89 -0.97
C GLU A 87 -0.89 -3.18 -1.77
N LEU A 88 0.17 -3.62 -2.44
CA LEU A 88 0.21 -4.92 -3.12
C LEU A 88 1.36 -5.74 -2.55
N LEU A 89 1.03 -6.91 -2.03
CA LEU A 89 1.98 -7.85 -1.45
C LEU A 89 1.98 -9.17 -2.24
N SER A 90 3.16 -9.76 -2.39
CA SER A 90 3.32 -11.17 -2.73
C SER A 90 3.68 -11.94 -1.46
N VAL A 91 2.91 -12.96 -1.14
CA VAL A 91 3.03 -13.72 0.10
C VAL A 91 3.32 -15.19 -0.21
N ARG A 92 4.24 -15.77 0.56
CA ARG A 92 4.58 -17.20 0.53
C ARG A 92 4.48 -17.78 1.94
N LEU A 93 3.70 -18.85 2.09
CA LEU A 93 3.64 -19.66 3.30
C LEU A 93 4.16 -21.07 3.02
N GLU A 94 5.09 -21.56 3.85
CA GLU A 94 5.54 -22.93 3.79
C GLU A 94 4.45 -23.92 4.24
N ALA A 95 4.60 -25.17 3.88
CA ALA A 95 3.68 -26.24 4.27
C ALA A 95 3.62 -26.39 5.80
N GLY A 96 2.43 -26.55 6.37
CA GLY A 96 2.19 -26.68 7.81
C GLY A 96 2.27 -25.36 8.60
N THR A 97 2.39 -24.23 7.93
CA THR A 97 2.51 -22.92 8.59
C THR A 97 1.16 -22.24 8.78
N GLN A 98 0.99 -21.62 9.95
CA GLN A 98 -0.09 -20.69 10.26
C GLN A 98 0.51 -19.35 10.70
N CYS A 99 0.03 -18.26 10.11
CA CYS A 99 0.37 -16.89 10.49
C CYS A 99 -0.87 -16.18 11.01
N GLN A 100 -0.76 -15.59 12.20
CA GLN A 100 -1.80 -14.75 12.77
C GLN A 100 -1.48 -13.29 12.46
N ASN A 101 -2.42 -12.60 11.84
CA ASN A 101 -2.29 -11.19 11.50
C ASN A 101 -3.10 -10.34 12.48
N PRO A 102 -2.53 -9.23 12.97
CA PRO A 102 -3.28 -8.28 13.81
C PRO A 102 -4.35 -7.59 12.97
N PRO A 103 -5.42 -7.08 13.62
CA PRO A 103 -6.40 -6.26 12.92
C PRO A 103 -5.76 -4.99 12.37
N HIS A 104 -6.23 -4.58 11.21
CA HIS A 104 -5.92 -3.26 10.65
C HIS A 104 -6.89 -2.19 11.13
N HIS A 105 -6.67 -0.95 10.72
CA HIS A 105 -7.58 0.15 11.03
C HIS A 105 -8.96 -0.08 10.39
N GLU A 106 -9.98 0.54 10.99
CA GLU A 106 -11.36 0.55 10.46
C GLU A 106 -11.38 0.98 8.98
N GLY A 107 -12.21 0.31 8.18
CA GLY A 107 -12.32 0.55 6.74
C GLY A 107 -11.24 -0.14 5.90
N THR A 108 -10.34 -0.93 6.51
CA THR A 108 -9.34 -1.69 5.75
C THR A 108 -9.94 -2.99 5.23
N VAL A 109 -9.72 -3.25 3.94
CA VAL A 109 -10.20 -4.44 3.23
C VAL A 109 -9.03 -5.16 2.58
N GLU A 110 -8.94 -6.46 2.77
CA GLU A 110 -8.02 -7.32 2.03
C GLU A 110 -8.72 -8.08 0.92
N TYR A 111 -8.04 -8.14 -0.23
CA TYR A 111 -8.37 -8.98 -1.37
C TYR A 111 -7.22 -9.96 -1.55
N VAL A 112 -7.48 -11.24 -1.32
CA VAL A 112 -6.45 -12.28 -1.38
C VAL A 112 -6.75 -13.22 -2.53
N THR A 113 -5.79 -13.34 -3.47
CA THR A 113 -5.86 -14.28 -4.59
C THR A 113 -4.87 -15.41 -4.35
N VAL A 114 -5.32 -16.65 -4.41
CA VAL A 114 -4.47 -17.84 -4.35
C VAL A 114 -3.92 -18.11 -5.75
N THR A 115 -2.61 -17.91 -5.94
CA THR A 115 -1.95 -18.17 -7.22
C THR A 115 -1.42 -19.60 -7.34
N GLN A 116 -1.12 -20.22 -6.18
CA GLN A 116 -0.72 -21.63 -6.13
C GLN A 116 -1.04 -22.21 -4.75
N GLY A 117 -1.62 -23.39 -4.70
CA GLY A 117 -1.93 -24.13 -3.47
C GLY A 117 -3.34 -23.87 -2.95
N GLN A 118 -3.53 -23.94 -1.64
CA GLN A 118 -4.82 -23.76 -0.99
C GLN A 118 -4.64 -23.00 0.32
N LEU A 119 -5.34 -21.87 0.46
CA LEU A 119 -5.36 -21.06 1.66
C LEU A 119 -6.44 -21.56 2.63
N TRP A 120 -6.06 -21.82 3.87
CA TRP A 120 -6.98 -21.78 5.00
C TRP A 120 -6.97 -20.36 5.58
N LEU A 121 -8.14 -19.75 5.66
CA LEU A 121 -8.34 -18.40 6.19
C LEU A 121 -9.29 -18.46 7.37
N ASN A 122 -8.88 -17.94 8.53
CA ASN A 122 -9.78 -17.71 9.66
C ASN A 122 -10.00 -16.21 9.83
N VAL A 123 -11.24 -15.77 9.89
CA VAL A 123 -11.61 -14.37 10.16
C VAL A 123 -12.63 -14.35 11.27
N GLY A 124 -12.33 -13.71 12.39
CA GLY A 124 -13.22 -13.60 13.53
C GLY A 124 -13.68 -14.94 14.10
N GLY A 125 -12.86 -15.99 13.99
CA GLY A 125 -13.16 -17.33 14.45
C GLY A 125 -13.91 -18.22 13.45
N GLN A 126 -14.22 -17.72 12.25
CA GLN A 126 -14.86 -18.49 11.19
C GLN A 126 -13.83 -18.92 10.14
N ASP A 127 -13.85 -20.20 9.77
CA ASP A 127 -12.92 -20.80 8.82
C ASP A 127 -13.43 -20.77 7.39
N TYR A 128 -12.53 -20.45 6.47
CA TYR A 128 -12.78 -20.47 5.03
C TYR A 128 -11.64 -21.20 4.31
N THR A 129 -11.97 -21.84 3.21
CA THR A 129 -11.00 -22.46 2.31
C THR A 129 -11.03 -21.79 0.96
N VAL A 130 -9.90 -21.26 0.52
CA VAL A 130 -9.75 -20.61 -0.78
C VAL A 130 -8.77 -21.44 -1.61
N LYS A 131 -9.25 -21.97 -2.73
CA LYS A 131 -8.47 -22.86 -3.62
C LYS A 131 -7.67 -22.04 -4.63
N GLU A 132 -6.74 -22.71 -5.29
CA GLU A 132 -5.98 -22.15 -6.41
C GLU A 132 -6.90 -21.50 -7.44
N HIS A 133 -6.51 -20.31 -7.92
CA HIS A 133 -7.26 -19.44 -8.83
C HIS A 133 -8.58 -18.88 -8.28
N GLN A 134 -8.79 -18.98 -6.97
CA GLN A 134 -9.89 -18.30 -6.29
C GLN A 134 -9.37 -17.07 -5.54
N ALA A 135 -10.28 -16.14 -5.31
CA ALA A 135 -10.02 -14.96 -4.48
C ALA A 135 -11.06 -14.85 -3.37
N VAL A 136 -10.67 -14.22 -2.27
CA VAL A 136 -11.53 -13.84 -1.16
C VAL A 136 -11.34 -12.36 -0.84
N ARG A 137 -12.43 -11.72 -0.43
CA ARG A 137 -12.44 -10.35 0.10
C ARG A 137 -12.98 -10.36 1.52
N PHE A 138 -12.33 -9.66 2.45
CA PHE A 138 -12.82 -9.52 3.81
C PHE A 138 -12.34 -8.22 4.45
N HIS A 139 -13.07 -7.76 5.48
CA HIS A 139 -12.66 -6.64 6.32
C HIS A 139 -11.69 -7.13 7.40
N THR A 140 -10.64 -6.36 7.66
CA THR A 140 -9.55 -6.73 8.56
C THR A 140 -9.64 -6.09 9.95
N GLU A 141 -10.82 -5.66 10.35
CA GLU A 141 -11.07 -5.06 11.68
C GLU A 141 -11.01 -6.07 12.82
N GLN A 142 -11.08 -7.35 12.49
CA GLN A 142 -10.96 -8.46 13.43
C GLN A 142 -9.64 -9.20 13.22
N ASN A 143 -9.22 -9.97 14.24
CA ASN A 143 -8.10 -10.88 14.08
C ASN A 143 -8.36 -11.89 12.96
N TYR A 144 -7.37 -12.12 12.14
CA TYR A 144 -7.45 -13.10 11.08
C TYR A 144 -6.14 -13.88 10.97
N SER A 145 -6.20 -15.06 10.38
CA SER A 145 -5.06 -15.95 10.23
C SER A 145 -5.04 -16.59 8.86
N TYR A 146 -3.85 -16.70 8.30
CA TYR A 146 -3.57 -17.50 7.11
C TYR A 146 -2.94 -18.81 7.52
N GLY A 147 -3.32 -19.89 6.85
CA GLY A 147 -2.74 -21.20 7.05
C GLY A 147 -2.54 -21.96 5.75
N ASN A 148 -1.45 -22.72 5.70
CA ASN A 148 -1.15 -23.66 4.63
C ASN A 148 -1.08 -25.08 5.19
N TRP A 149 -2.15 -25.83 5.08
CA TRP A 149 -2.23 -27.23 5.49
C TRP A 149 -1.91 -28.22 4.36
N GLY A 150 -1.45 -27.69 3.22
CA GLY A 150 -0.98 -28.47 2.08
C GLY A 150 0.40 -29.10 2.32
N LYS A 151 0.94 -29.73 1.27
CA LYS A 151 2.27 -30.37 1.28
C LYS A 151 3.34 -29.54 0.55
N THR A 152 2.92 -28.48 -0.12
CA THR A 152 3.76 -27.59 -0.92
C THR A 152 3.56 -26.15 -0.49
N PRO A 153 4.49 -25.23 -0.78
CA PRO A 153 4.32 -23.84 -0.47
C PRO A 153 3.05 -23.26 -1.10
N LEU A 154 2.38 -22.35 -0.38
CA LEU A 154 1.25 -21.57 -0.81
C LEU A 154 1.74 -20.21 -1.28
N PHE A 155 1.23 -19.73 -2.42
CA PHE A 155 1.53 -18.40 -2.94
C PHE A 155 0.26 -17.58 -3.08
N LEU A 156 0.31 -16.35 -2.59
CA LEU A 156 -0.81 -15.42 -2.59
C LEU A 156 -0.39 -14.08 -3.19
N GLN A 157 -1.34 -13.43 -3.85
CA GLN A 157 -1.31 -11.98 -4.10
C GLN A 157 -2.33 -11.33 -3.17
N VAL A 158 -1.87 -10.34 -2.39
CA VAL A 158 -2.70 -9.65 -1.41
C VAL A 158 -2.73 -8.17 -1.75
N VAL A 159 -3.93 -7.62 -1.93
CA VAL A 159 -4.16 -6.19 -2.02
C VAL A 159 -4.81 -5.74 -0.71
N ILE A 160 -4.18 -4.81 -0.01
CA ILE A 160 -4.71 -4.17 1.19
C ILE A 160 -5.20 -2.78 0.77
N SER A 161 -6.51 -2.58 0.81
CA SER A 161 -7.14 -1.30 0.45
C SER A 161 -7.56 -0.57 1.72
N HIS A 162 -7.13 0.68 1.83
CA HIS A 162 -7.52 1.57 2.92
C HIS A 162 -8.67 2.46 2.40
N GLU A 163 -9.91 2.07 2.68
CA GLU A 163 -11.05 2.92 2.36
C GLU A 163 -10.97 4.18 3.24
N GLN A 164 -10.92 5.35 2.63
CA GLN A 164 -11.03 6.59 3.39
C GLN A 164 -12.43 6.63 4.01
N VAL A 165 -12.50 6.55 5.34
CA VAL A 165 -13.71 6.90 6.06
C VAL A 165 -13.94 8.39 5.79
N ASN A 166 -14.87 8.71 4.88
CA ASN A 166 -15.32 10.08 4.69
C ASN A 166 -15.97 10.53 5.99
N VAL A 167 -15.23 11.18 6.85
CA VAL A 167 -15.77 11.90 8.00
C VAL A 167 -16.43 13.15 7.44
N TYR A 168 -17.74 13.10 7.24
CA TYR A 168 -18.58 14.25 6.96
C TYR A 168 -18.74 15.12 8.20
#